data_533881391ce6165c46894fdc57865dde
#
_entry.id   533881391ce6165c46894fdc57865dde
#
_cell.length_a   1.000
_cell.length_b   1.000
_cell.length_c   1.000
_cell.angle_alpha   90.00
_cell.angle_beta   90.00
_cell.angle_gamma   90.00
#
_symmetry.space_group_name_H-M   'P 1'
#
loop_
_entity.id
_entity.type
_entity.pdbx_description
1 polymer ?
#
loop_
_entity_poly.entity_id
_entity_poly.type
_entity_poly.pdbx_seq_one_letter_code
_entity_poly.pdbx_strand_id
1 'polypeptide(L)'
;MKEYTFITELVGTPHYCINQFESSSMENAEYKWAKEINLPYIRDRRIMILKELIKRDALSPSKIQRTKGVYFVDCFLHGKYIMCNIFISSINNIIKCELYSFICFLEGGTYIRQFKAKNEIEAISKWYKCILHSSKIPIKIKEYTRIIEREKMKPSKIEGLKNVFGISINNFMIFIINH
;
A
#
# COMPACT_ATOMS: atom_id res chain seq x y z
N MET A 1 6.53 -19.83 3.04
CA MET A 1 6.17 -18.59 3.72
C MET A 1 5.93 -17.50 2.69
N LYS A 2 5.14 -16.49 2.99
CA LYS A 2 4.89 -15.32 2.13
C LYS A 2 5.21 -14.06 2.93
N GLU A 3 5.61 -13.01 2.24
CA GLU A 3 5.76 -11.69 2.84
C GLU A 3 4.47 -10.89 2.62
N TYR A 4 4.00 -10.25 3.67
CA TYR A 4 2.80 -9.42 3.68
C TYR A 4 3.18 -8.00 4.06
N THR A 5 2.90 -7.04 3.18
CA THR A 5 3.08 -5.61 3.44
C THR A 5 1.72 -4.98 3.66
N PHE A 6 1.52 -4.38 4.82
CA PHE A 6 0.32 -3.64 5.23
C PHE A 6 0.61 -2.15 5.13
N ILE A 7 -0.13 -1.44 4.30
CA ILE A 7 -0.10 0.04 4.25
C ILE A 7 -1.43 0.52 4.78
N THR A 8 -1.39 1.06 5.99
CA THR A 8 -2.56 1.49 6.74
C THR A 8 -2.61 3.00 6.82
N GLU A 9 -3.73 3.60 6.48
CA GLU A 9 -3.98 5.03 6.61
C GLU A 9 -5.14 5.32 7.57
N LEU A 10 -5.06 6.45 8.24
CA LEU A 10 -6.15 7.05 8.97
C LEU A 10 -6.84 8.06 8.05
N VAL A 11 -7.97 7.67 7.47
CA VAL A 11 -8.66 8.44 6.43
C VAL A 11 -8.98 9.87 6.88
N GLY A 12 -8.74 10.83 5.99
CA GLY A 12 -8.91 12.26 6.26
C GLY A 12 -7.77 12.91 7.05
N THR A 13 -6.66 12.19 7.25
CA THR A 13 -5.45 12.70 7.89
C THR A 13 -4.20 12.33 7.06
N PRO A 14 -3.06 12.99 7.27
CA PRO A 14 -1.80 12.59 6.62
C PRO A 14 -1.12 11.38 7.31
N HIS A 15 -1.78 10.73 8.26
CA HIS A 15 -1.18 9.66 9.05
C HIS A 15 -1.35 8.30 8.39
N TYR A 16 -0.24 7.62 8.18
CA TYR A 16 -0.17 6.24 7.71
C TYR A 16 0.91 5.47 8.47
N CYS A 17 0.84 4.15 8.45
CA CYS A 17 1.93 3.27 8.87
C CYS A 17 2.10 2.12 7.89
N ILE A 18 3.33 1.60 7.82
CA ILE A 18 3.67 0.46 6.98
C ILE A 18 4.28 -0.61 7.89
N ASN A 19 3.73 -1.81 7.80
CA ASN A 19 4.23 -2.98 8.52
C ASN A 19 4.50 -4.09 7.51
N GLN A 20 5.56 -4.87 7.74
CA GLN A 20 5.86 -6.06 6.95
C GLN A 20 6.01 -7.28 7.86
N PHE A 21 5.44 -8.41 7.42
CA PHE A 21 5.49 -9.68 8.16
C PHE A 21 5.70 -10.85 7.23
N GLU A 22 6.61 -11.73 7.59
CA GLU A 22 6.64 -13.07 7.04
C GLU A 22 5.62 -13.95 7.78
N SER A 23 4.76 -14.63 7.04
CA SER A 23 3.71 -15.47 7.60
C SER A 23 3.34 -16.64 6.70
N SER A 24 2.80 -17.70 7.30
CA SER A 24 2.25 -18.85 6.57
C SER A 24 0.85 -18.57 6.01
N SER A 25 0.10 -17.67 6.62
CA SER A 25 -1.27 -17.33 6.22
C SER A 25 -1.54 -15.83 6.36
N MET A 26 -2.56 -15.35 5.66
CA MET A 26 -3.10 -13.98 5.77
C MET A 26 -3.55 -13.69 7.21
N GLU A 27 -4.33 -14.60 7.78
CA GLU A 27 -4.85 -14.48 9.15
C GLU A 27 -3.75 -14.25 10.19
N ASN A 28 -2.67 -15.04 10.13
CA ASN A 28 -1.53 -14.85 11.02
C ASN A 28 -0.80 -13.51 10.77
N ALA A 29 -0.75 -13.05 9.53
CA ALA A 29 -0.18 -11.74 9.19
C ALA A 29 -1.03 -10.59 9.75
N GLU A 30 -2.36 -10.68 9.64
CA GLU A 30 -3.31 -9.72 10.19
C GLU A 30 -3.21 -9.62 11.72
N TYR A 31 -3.05 -10.76 12.40
CA TYR A 31 -2.81 -10.79 13.84
C TYR A 31 -1.56 -10.00 14.24
N LYS A 32 -0.46 -10.19 13.50
CA LYS A 32 0.78 -9.44 13.72
C LYS A 32 0.57 -7.96 13.46
N TRP A 33 -0.07 -7.62 12.34
CA TRP A 33 -0.40 -6.24 11.98
C TRP A 33 -1.22 -5.55 13.07
N ALA A 34 -2.30 -6.17 13.56
CA ALA A 34 -3.15 -5.60 14.60
C ALA A 34 -2.41 -5.36 15.92
N LYS A 35 -1.37 -6.15 16.23
CA LYS A 35 -0.50 -5.93 17.41
C LYS A 35 0.47 -4.77 17.23
N GLU A 36 0.93 -4.52 16.00
CA GLU A 36 2.03 -3.59 15.72
C GLU A 36 1.60 -2.29 15.05
N ILE A 37 0.32 -2.17 14.65
CA ILE A 37 -0.19 -0.94 14.04
C ILE A 37 0.08 0.27 14.93
N ASN A 38 0.73 1.28 14.37
CA ASN A 38 1.17 2.48 15.09
C ASN A 38 0.67 3.74 14.39
N LEU A 39 -0.64 3.99 14.48
CA LEU A 39 -1.27 5.21 14.01
C LEU A 39 -1.77 6.05 15.19
N PRO A 40 -1.79 7.38 15.10
CA PRO A 40 -2.43 8.23 16.10
C PRO A 40 -3.86 7.78 16.39
N TYR A 41 -4.27 7.81 17.65
CA TYR A 41 -5.60 7.40 18.14
C TYR A 41 -5.93 5.89 18.03
N ILE A 42 -5.07 5.08 17.40
CA ILE A 42 -5.31 3.63 17.24
C ILE A 42 -4.39 2.83 18.16
N ARG A 43 -3.25 3.42 18.53
CA ARG A 43 -2.23 2.78 19.36
C ARG A 43 -2.80 2.12 20.63
N ASP A 44 -3.69 2.82 21.31
CA ASP A 44 -4.30 2.33 22.56
C ASP A 44 -5.51 1.41 22.31
N ARG A 45 -5.89 1.20 21.06
CA ARG A 45 -7.08 0.45 20.64
C ARG A 45 -6.76 -0.83 19.88
N ARG A 46 -5.49 -1.26 19.88
CA ARG A 46 -5.04 -2.51 19.23
C ARG A 46 -5.85 -3.73 19.65
N ILE A 47 -6.21 -3.82 20.94
CA ILE A 47 -7.05 -4.90 21.48
C ILE A 47 -8.43 -4.92 20.82
N MET A 48 -8.98 -3.76 20.48
CA MET A 48 -10.28 -3.69 19.80
C MET A 48 -10.18 -4.15 18.35
N ILE A 49 -9.12 -3.75 17.62
CA ILE A 49 -8.84 -4.26 16.28
C ILE A 49 -8.69 -5.77 16.31
N LEU A 50 -7.95 -6.31 17.29
CA LEU A 50 -7.83 -7.77 17.49
C LEU A 50 -9.18 -8.45 17.74
N LYS A 51 -10.06 -7.85 18.55
CA LYS A 51 -11.40 -8.38 18.79
C LYS A 51 -12.26 -8.39 17.52
N GLU A 52 -12.18 -7.34 16.70
CA GLU A 52 -12.92 -7.27 15.44
C GLU A 52 -12.35 -8.28 14.41
N LEU A 53 -11.04 -8.46 14.35
CA LEU A 53 -10.40 -9.52 13.55
C LEU A 53 -10.88 -10.92 13.97
N ILE A 54 -11.03 -11.16 15.26
CA ILE A 54 -11.54 -12.45 15.79
C ILE A 54 -12.99 -12.68 15.40
N LYS A 55 -13.82 -11.65 15.32
CA LYS A 55 -15.21 -11.75 14.87
C LYS A 55 -15.37 -12.02 13.36
N ARG A 56 -14.32 -11.98 12.60
CA ARG A 56 -14.13 -12.36 11.18
C ARG A 56 -15.06 -11.71 10.13
N ASP A 57 -16.28 -11.39 10.47
CA ASP A 57 -17.25 -10.82 9.51
C ASP A 57 -17.02 -9.32 9.23
N ALA A 58 -16.31 -8.63 10.14
CA ALA A 58 -16.10 -7.18 10.05
C ALA A 58 -14.76 -6.79 9.39
N LEU A 59 -13.76 -7.69 9.35
CA LEU A 59 -12.41 -7.39 8.84
C LEU A 59 -11.87 -8.44 7.88
N SER A 60 -12.72 -9.16 7.15
CA SER A 60 -12.26 -10.08 6.10
C SER A 60 -11.67 -9.32 4.92
N PRO A 61 -10.39 -9.51 4.59
CA PRO A 61 -9.77 -8.80 3.48
C PRO A 61 -10.44 -9.13 2.15
N SER A 62 -10.88 -8.12 1.44
CA SER A 62 -11.45 -8.23 0.12
C SER A 62 -10.37 -8.12 -0.95
N LYS A 63 -10.34 -9.03 -1.92
CA LYS A 63 -9.40 -8.97 -3.02
C LYS A 63 -9.71 -7.79 -3.93
N ILE A 64 -8.71 -6.98 -4.21
CA ILE A 64 -8.87 -5.89 -5.18
C ILE A 64 -8.91 -6.48 -6.60
N GLN A 65 -9.98 -6.19 -7.32
CA GLN A 65 -10.18 -6.69 -8.69
C GLN A 65 -9.04 -6.26 -9.63
N ARG A 66 -8.67 -7.15 -10.56
CA ARG A 66 -7.63 -6.92 -11.57
C ARG A 66 -6.21 -6.70 -11.01
N THR A 67 -5.97 -7.04 -9.74
CA THR A 67 -4.64 -7.05 -9.15
C THR A 67 -4.24 -8.46 -8.72
N LYS A 68 -2.91 -8.70 -8.63
CA LYS A 68 -2.36 -9.97 -8.14
C LYS A 68 -1.81 -9.77 -6.72
N GLY A 69 -2.34 -10.52 -5.75
CA GLY A 69 -1.84 -10.49 -4.38
C GLY A 69 -2.12 -9.17 -3.64
N VAL A 70 -3.14 -8.40 -4.06
CA VAL A 70 -3.53 -7.16 -3.38
C VAL A 70 -4.92 -7.32 -2.79
N TYR A 71 -5.03 -7.01 -1.51
CA TYR A 71 -6.25 -7.09 -0.74
C TYR A 71 -6.48 -5.77 -0.02
N PHE A 72 -7.71 -5.55 0.36
CA PHE A 72 -8.16 -4.36 1.07
C PHE A 72 -8.98 -4.77 2.28
N VAL A 73 -8.75 -4.10 3.40
CA VAL A 73 -9.56 -4.20 4.60
C VAL A 73 -9.77 -2.79 5.15
N ASP A 74 -10.96 -2.55 5.65
CA ASP A 74 -11.31 -1.29 6.29
C ASP A 74 -12.14 -1.51 7.55
N CYS A 75 -12.06 -0.56 8.46
CA CYS A 75 -12.88 -0.58 9.66
C CYS A 75 -13.14 0.83 10.20
N PHE A 76 -14.25 0.96 10.89
CA PHE A 76 -14.62 2.17 11.58
C PHE A 76 -14.50 1.98 13.10
N LEU A 77 -13.53 2.66 13.71
CA LEU A 77 -13.24 2.56 15.13
C LEU A 77 -13.37 3.93 15.82
N HIS A 78 -14.37 4.05 16.70
CA HIS A 78 -14.57 5.26 17.51
C HIS A 78 -14.52 6.58 16.72
N GLY A 79 -15.31 6.66 15.65
CA GLY A 79 -15.37 7.87 14.81
C GLY A 79 -14.18 8.07 13.88
N LYS A 80 -13.27 7.08 13.77
CA LYS A 80 -12.14 7.10 12.84
C LYS A 80 -12.28 5.97 11.83
N TYR A 81 -12.09 6.30 10.56
CA TYR A 81 -12.09 5.34 9.47
C TYR A 81 -10.65 4.96 9.13
N ILE A 82 -10.38 3.66 9.17
CA ILE A 82 -9.06 3.09 8.89
C ILE A 82 -9.17 2.30 7.61
N MET A 83 -8.25 2.51 6.70
CA MET A 83 -8.10 1.73 5.49
C MET A 83 -6.74 1.04 5.49
N CYS A 84 -6.70 -0.23 5.11
CA CYS A 84 -5.46 -0.98 4.97
C CYS A 84 -5.40 -1.71 3.64
N ASN A 85 -4.36 -1.45 2.88
CA ASN A 85 -4.01 -2.20 1.68
C ASN A 85 -2.96 -3.25 2.03
N ILE A 86 -3.21 -4.51 1.68
CA ILE A 86 -2.36 -5.65 1.99
C ILE A 86 -1.78 -6.20 0.69
N PHE A 87 -0.47 -6.29 0.61
CA PHE A 87 0.29 -6.79 -0.54
C PHE A 87 0.98 -8.09 -0.15
N ILE A 88 0.82 -9.12 -0.98
CA ILE A 88 1.42 -10.44 -0.77
C ILE A 88 2.51 -10.66 -1.80
N SER A 89 3.73 -10.86 -1.33
CA SER A 89 4.89 -11.25 -2.14
C SER A 89 5.27 -12.70 -1.86
N SER A 90 5.68 -13.44 -2.91
CA SER A 90 6.28 -14.75 -2.71
C SER A 90 7.79 -14.61 -2.53
N ILE A 91 8.34 -15.21 -1.49
CA ILE A 91 9.77 -15.15 -1.16
C ILE A 91 10.66 -15.85 -2.21
N ASN A 92 10.07 -16.63 -3.13
CA ASN A 92 10.78 -17.44 -4.11
C ASN A 92 10.49 -17.01 -5.55
N ASN A 93 10.98 -15.85 -5.97
CA ASN A 93 10.86 -15.47 -7.39
C ASN A 93 12.22 -15.31 -8.05
N ILE A 94 12.69 -16.40 -8.66
CA ILE A 94 13.65 -16.35 -9.78
C ILE A 94 12.83 -15.99 -11.04
N ILE A 95 12.47 -14.75 -11.22
CA ILE A 95 11.74 -14.31 -12.42
C ILE A 95 12.45 -13.12 -13.05
N LYS A 96 12.69 -13.22 -14.38
CA LYS A 96 13.29 -12.15 -15.21
C LYS A 96 12.50 -10.83 -15.26
N CYS A 97 11.29 -10.80 -14.73
CA CYS A 97 10.44 -9.59 -14.62
C CYS A 97 9.73 -9.61 -13.27
N GLU A 98 9.95 -8.59 -12.49
CA GLU A 98 9.33 -8.39 -11.18
C GLU A 98 7.98 -7.69 -11.32
N LEU A 99 7.09 -7.90 -10.37
CA LEU A 99 5.81 -7.21 -10.30
C LEU A 99 5.92 -6.04 -9.34
N TYR A 100 5.67 -4.84 -9.83
CA TYR A 100 5.68 -3.62 -9.04
C TYR A 100 4.25 -3.11 -8.80
N SER A 101 3.88 -2.86 -7.55
CA SER A 101 2.62 -2.22 -7.18
C SER A 101 2.88 -0.76 -6.82
N PHE A 102 2.15 0.14 -7.48
CA PHE A 102 2.15 1.57 -7.19
C PHE A 102 0.87 1.93 -6.47
N ILE A 103 1.00 2.57 -5.32
CA ILE A 103 -0.11 2.99 -4.49
C ILE A 103 -0.01 4.49 -4.28
N CYS A 104 -1.03 5.21 -4.73
CA CYS A 104 -1.10 6.66 -4.57
C CYS A 104 -2.25 6.99 -3.62
N PHE A 105 -1.97 7.77 -2.60
CA PHE A 105 -2.95 8.32 -1.67
C PHE A 105 -3.20 9.79 -2.02
N LEU A 106 -4.46 10.14 -2.26
CA LEU A 106 -4.88 11.51 -2.52
C LEU A 106 -6.32 11.72 -2.06
N GLU A 107 -6.55 12.69 -1.17
CA GLU A 107 -7.87 13.18 -0.75
C GLU A 107 -8.82 12.05 -0.29
N GLY A 108 -8.30 11.07 0.46
CA GLY A 108 -9.07 9.93 0.96
C GLY A 108 -9.35 8.83 -0.09
N GLY A 109 -8.78 8.95 -1.28
CA GLY A 109 -8.81 7.91 -2.31
C GLY A 109 -7.48 7.17 -2.43
N THR A 110 -7.56 5.85 -2.64
CA THR A 110 -6.40 5.01 -2.92
C THR A 110 -6.41 4.52 -4.36
N TYR A 111 -5.34 4.80 -5.08
CA TYR A 111 -5.20 4.41 -6.49
C TYR A 111 -4.08 3.39 -6.62
N ILE A 112 -4.41 2.17 -7.07
CA ILE A 112 -3.45 1.08 -7.19
C ILE A 112 -3.28 0.69 -8.65
N ARG A 113 -2.02 0.52 -9.08
CA ARG A 113 -1.65 -0.02 -10.39
C ARG A 113 -0.49 -0.99 -10.25
N GLN A 114 -0.48 -2.01 -11.10
CA GLN A 114 0.59 -3.01 -11.12
C GLN A 114 1.23 -3.07 -12.51
N PHE A 115 2.55 -3.19 -12.53
CA PHE A 115 3.34 -3.32 -13.75
C PHE A 115 4.39 -4.41 -13.58
N LYS A 116 4.54 -5.26 -14.60
CA LYS A 116 5.70 -6.12 -14.72
C LYS A 116 6.84 -5.32 -15.35
N ALA A 117 8.01 -5.33 -14.72
CA ALA A 117 9.19 -4.61 -15.19
C ALA A 117 10.47 -5.36 -14.81
N LYS A 118 11.57 -5.05 -15.51
CA LYS A 118 12.90 -5.64 -15.25
C LYS A 118 13.58 -4.97 -14.06
N ASN A 119 13.20 -3.74 -13.76
CA ASN A 119 13.71 -2.92 -12.66
C ASN A 119 12.75 -1.78 -12.33
N GLU A 120 13.02 -1.06 -11.26
CA GLU A 120 12.23 0.06 -10.77
C GLU A 120 12.09 1.20 -11.80
N ILE A 121 13.15 1.52 -12.53
CA ILE A 121 13.15 2.61 -13.51
C ILE A 121 12.14 2.33 -14.63
N GLU A 122 12.14 1.09 -15.14
CA GLU A 122 11.17 0.65 -16.14
C GLU A 122 9.74 0.66 -15.57
N ALA A 123 9.57 0.21 -14.32
CA ALA A 123 8.28 0.21 -13.64
C ALA A 123 7.71 1.64 -13.50
N ILE A 124 8.53 2.58 -13.06
CA ILE A 124 8.19 4.01 -12.92
C ILE A 124 7.82 4.61 -14.29
N SER A 125 8.60 4.31 -15.33
CA SER A 125 8.30 4.79 -16.68
C SER A 125 6.93 4.28 -17.18
N LYS A 126 6.61 3.01 -16.94
CA LYS A 126 5.29 2.41 -17.27
C LYS A 126 4.17 3.08 -16.47
N TRP A 127 4.40 3.32 -15.20
CA TRP A 127 3.44 4.01 -14.33
C TRP A 127 3.17 5.45 -14.82
N TYR A 128 4.18 6.25 -15.13
CA TYR A 128 4.03 7.60 -15.68
C TYR A 128 3.15 7.61 -16.93
N LYS A 129 3.48 6.77 -17.90
CA LYS A 129 2.70 6.65 -19.14
C LYS A 129 1.24 6.30 -18.86
N CYS A 130 1.00 5.33 -17.97
CA CYS A 130 -0.35 4.91 -17.60
C CYS A 130 -1.15 6.04 -16.94
N ILE A 131 -0.56 6.75 -15.98
CA ILE A 131 -1.23 7.83 -15.23
C ILE A 131 -1.57 9.01 -16.15
N LEU A 132 -0.60 9.47 -16.94
CA LEU A 132 -0.78 10.67 -17.77
C LEU A 132 -1.82 10.46 -18.88
N HIS A 133 -1.91 9.25 -19.44
CA HIS A 133 -2.84 8.96 -20.55
C HIS A 133 -4.21 8.44 -20.09
N SER A 134 -4.40 8.11 -18.82
CA SER A 134 -5.68 7.58 -18.34
C SER A 134 -6.71 8.69 -18.13
N SER A 135 -7.91 8.57 -18.72
CA SER A 135 -9.04 9.47 -18.44
C SER A 135 -9.66 9.27 -17.06
N LYS A 136 -9.42 8.12 -16.42
CA LYS A 136 -10.02 7.72 -15.14
C LYS A 136 -9.22 8.17 -13.91
N ILE A 137 -8.06 8.79 -14.10
CA ILE A 137 -7.20 9.24 -13.02
C ILE A 137 -7.48 10.72 -12.74
N PRO A 138 -7.64 11.12 -11.46
CA PRO A 138 -7.82 12.52 -11.07
C PRO A 138 -6.72 13.43 -11.61
N ILE A 139 -7.11 14.64 -11.98
CA ILE A 139 -6.19 15.66 -12.57
C ILE A 139 -5.02 15.93 -11.61
N LYS A 140 -5.27 16.04 -10.31
CA LYS A 140 -4.24 16.27 -9.30
C LYS A 140 -3.15 15.20 -9.30
N ILE A 141 -3.51 13.91 -9.44
CA ILE A 141 -2.52 12.83 -9.53
C ILE A 141 -1.65 13.01 -10.78
N LYS A 142 -2.25 13.42 -11.90
CA LYS A 142 -1.50 13.70 -13.14
C LYS A 142 -0.54 14.89 -12.98
N GLU A 143 -0.96 15.93 -12.27
CA GLU A 143 -0.12 17.10 -11.99
C GLU A 143 1.09 16.74 -11.14
N TYR A 144 0.88 16.02 -10.03
CA TYR A 144 2.00 15.52 -9.20
C TYR A 144 2.91 14.58 -9.98
N THR A 145 2.33 13.70 -10.82
CA THR A 145 3.12 12.81 -11.68
C THR A 145 4.02 13.59 -12.64
N ARG A 146 3.51 14.67 -13.26
CA ARG A 146 4.32 15.56 -14.13
C ARG A 146 5.44 16.24 -13.35
N ILE A 147 5.20 16.68 -12.12
CA ILE A 147 6.23 17.28 -11.27
C ILE A 147 7.33 16.25 -10.98
N ILE A 148 6.97 15.04 -10.55
CA ILE A 148 7.90 13.94 -10.27
C ILE A 148 8.78 13.64 -11.49
N GLU A 149 8.18 13.58 -12.69
CA GLU A 149 8.88 13.32 -13.94
C GLU A 149 9.82 14.49 -14.32
N ARG A 150 9.32 15.74 -14.27
CA ARG A 150 10.08 16.94 -14.59
C ARG A 150 11.29 17.12 -13.68
N GLU A 151 11.12 16.89 -12.39
CA GLU A 151 12.17 17.06 -11.38
C GLU A 151 13.03 15.80 -11.24
N LYS A 152 12.76 14.76 -12.03
CA LYS A 152 13.49 13.47 -12.00
C LYS A 152 13.61 12.89 -10.59
N MET A 153 12.55 13.01 -9.80
CA MET A 153 12.51 12.50 -8.43
C MET A 153 12.71 10.99 -8.41
N LYS A 154 13.63 10.54 -7.57
CA LYS A 154 13.90 9.11 -7.40
C LYS A 154 13.17 8.58 -6.17
N PRO A 155 12.65 7.34 -6.23
CA PRO A 155 12.13 6.69 -5.05
C PRO A 155 13.21 6.52 -3.99
N SER A 156 12.87 6.78 -2.74
CA SER A 156 13.71 6.47 -1.59
C SER A 156 13.26 5.18 -0.95
N LYS A 157 14.20 4.31 -0.60
CA LYS A 157 13.89 3.09 0.16
C LYS A 157 13.36 3.49 1.54
N ILE A 158 12.30 2.84 1.97
CA ILE A 158 11.74 3.06 3.31
C ILE A 158 12.53 2.21 4.30
N GLU A 159 13.12 2.88 5.29
CA GLU A 159 13.96 2.23 6.29
C GLU A 159 13.19 1.14 7.05
N GLY A 160 13.85 0.02 7.32
CA GLY A 160 13.26 -1.13 8.02
C GLY A 160 12.34 -2.00 7.17
N LEU A 161 12.04 -1.63 5.91
CA LEU A 161 11.16 -2.40 5.02
C LEU A 161 11.94 -3.02 3.85
N LYS A 162 11.54 -4.24 3.48
CA LYS A 162 12.08 -4.90 2.28
C LYS A 162 11.26 -4.49 1.07
N ASN A 163 11.96 -4.15 -0.04
CA ASN A 163 11.32 -3.93 -1.35
C ASN A 163 10.20 -2.87 -1.36
N VAL A 164 10.21 -1.92 -0.42
CA VAL A 164 9.26 -0.81 -0.38
C VAL A 164 10.00 0.51 -0.54
N PHE A 165 9.53 1.32 -1.48
CA PHE A 165 10.09 2.63 -1.80
C PHE A 165 8.99 3.68 -1.75
N GLY A 166 9.35 4.93 -1.51
CA GLY A 166 8.42 6.04 -1.46
C GLY A 166 8.87 7.23 -2.29
N ILE A 167 7.91 7.95 -2.87
CA ILE A 167 8.08 9.29 -3.43
C ILE A 167 7.04 10.18 -2.76
N SER A 168 7.47 11.31 -2.21
CA SER A 168 6.60 12.27 -1.52
C SER A 168 6.74 13.66 -2.13
N ILE A 169 5.59 14.32 -2.40
CA ILE A 169 5.52 15.72 -2.80
C ILE A 169 4.34 16.36 -2.07
N ASN A 170 4.60 17.33 -1.21
CA ASN A 170 3.56 17.96 -0.38
C ASN A 170 2.75 16.89 0.36
N ASN A 171 1.42 16.84 0.11
CA ASN A 171 0.51 15.87 0.70
C ASN A 171 0.24 14.66 -0.21
N PHE A 172 1.00 14.50 -1.29
CA PHE A 172 0.89 13.38 -2.21
C PHE A 172 2.00 12.37 -1.96
N MET A 173 1.62 11.13 -1.74
CA MET A 173 2.55 10.03 -1.49
C MET A 173 2.32 8.90 -2.48
N ILE A 174 3.41 8.36 -3.00
CA ILE A 174 3.40 7.15 -3.80
C ILE A 174 4.25 6.12 -3.09
N PHE A 175 3.69 4.95 -2.82
CA PHE A 175 4.45 3.77 -2.43
C PHE A 175 4.64 2.85 -3.63
N ILE A 176 5.83 2.30 -3.74
CA ILE A 176 6.22 1.34 -4.78
C ILE A 176 6.66 0.08 -4.05
N ILE A 177 5.97 -1.02 -4.29
CA ILE A 177 6.27 -2.33 -3.70
C ILE A 177 6.72 -3.25 -4.81
N ASN A 178 7.92 -3.80 -4.67
CA ASN A 178 8.44 -4.87 -5.52
C ASN A 178 8.06 -6.24 -4.90
N HIS A 179 7.39 -7.10 -5.69
CA HIS A 179 6.87 -8.41 -5.24
C HIS A 179 7.81 -9.57 -5.54
#